data_bee0bc8141c4bb94eb8ea5e261340a9e
#
_entry.id   bee0bc8141c4bb94eb8ea5e261340a9e
#
_cell.length_a   1.000
_cell.length_b   1.000
_cell.length_c   1.000
_cell.angle_alpha   90.00
_cell.angle_beta   90.00
_cell.angle_gamma   90.00
#
_symmetry.space_group_name_H-M   'P 1'
#
loop_
_entity.id
_entity.type
_entity.pdbx_description
1 polymer ?
#
loop_
_entity_poly.entity_id
_entity_poly.type
_entity_poly.pdbx_seq_one_letter_code
_entity_poly.pdbx_strand_id
1 'polypeptide(L)' 'MAIQIIRRLRHLVQVKHIKGDLEICAHADVLAILKEKKRREGLERELARTLYFEESTHPNREVYSILSKA' A
#
# COMPACT_ATOMS: atom_id res chain seq x y z
N MET A 1 4.12 -10.65 4.49
CA MET A 1 2.90 -9.91 4.10
C MET A 1 3.21 -8.49 3.60
N ALA A 2 3.91 -7.67 4.36
CA ALA A 2 4.24 -6.32 3.91
C ALA A 2 5.04 -6.30 2.61
N ILE A 3 5.98 -7.22 2.42
CA ILE A 3 6.76 -7.32 1.20
C ILE A 3 5.89 -7.61 -0.01
N GLN A 4 4.86 -8.44 0.14
CA GLN A 4 3.93 -8.75 -0.94
C GLN A 4 3.13 -7.52 -1.36
N ILE A 5 2.70 -6.71 -0.40
CA ILE A 5 1.98 -5.48 -0.67
C ILE A 5 2.87 -4.49 -1.40
N ILE A 6 4.12 -4.34 -0.96
CA ILE A 6 5.08 -3.45 -1.61
C ILE A 6 5.33 -3.87 -3.05
N ARG A 7 5.51 -5.16 -3.30
CA ARG A 7 5.67 -5.69 -4.65
C ARG A 7 4.45 -5.39 -5.52
N ARG A 8 3.27 -5.55 -4.95
CA ARG A 8 2.02 -5.27 -5.67
C ARG A 8 1.90 -3.79 -6.01
N LEU A 9 2.25 -2.91 -5.09
CA LEU A 9 2.25 -1.47 -5.34
C LEU A 9 3.18 -1.11 -6.49
N ARG A 10 4.40 -1.63 -6.48
CA ARG A 10 5.36 -1.38 -7.56
C ARG A 10 4.83 -1.88 -8.89
N HIS A 11 4.25 -3.07 -8.90
CA HIS A 11 3.68 -3.65 -10.10
C HIS A 11 2.56 -2.76 -10.67
N LEU A 12 1.64 -2.33 -9.81
CA LEU A 12 0.52 -1.50 -10.24
C LEU A 12 0.97 -0.16 -10.82
N VAL A 13 1.97 0.46 -10.23
CA VAL A 13 2.45 1.76 -10.69
C VAL A 13 3.39 1.63 -11.89
N GLN A 14 4.36 0.73 -11.83
CA GLN A 14 5.45 0.64 -12.82
C GLN A 14 5.07 -0.18 -14.06
N VAL A 15 4.23 -1.19 -13.90
CA VAL A 15 3.84 -2.09 -14.99
C VAL A 15 2.46 -1.75 -15.51
N LYS A 16 1.48 -1.61 -14.63
CA LYS A 16 0.10 -1.30 -15.00
C LYS A 16 -0.15 0.19 -15.23
N HIS A 17 0.77 1.04 -14.80
CA HIS A 17 0.66 2.50 -14.96
C HIS A 17 -0.63 3.08 -14.36
N ILE A 18 -1.03 2.58 -13.19
CA ILE A 18 -2.21 3.09 -12.47
C ILE A 18 -1.98 4.56 -12.14
N LYS A 19 -2.95 5.40 -12.46
CA LYS A 19 -2.87 6.83 -12.19
C LYS A 19 -3.52 7.17 -10.85
N GLY A 20 -3.10 8.30 -10.27
CA GLY A 20 -3.66 8.81 -9.02
C GLY A 20 -3.01 8.19 -7.79
N ASP A 21 -3.49 8.64 -6.64
CA ASP A 21 -3.00 8.13 -5.36
C ASP A 21 -3.56 6.74 -5.08
N LEU A 22 -2.93 6.02 -4.17
CA LEU A 22 -3.30 4.65 -3.85
C LEU A 22 -3.75 4.55 -2.40
N GLU A 23 -4.78 3.74 -2.17
CA GLU A 23 -5.25 3.42 -0.81
C GLU A 23 -5.02 1.94 -0.54
N ILE A 24 -4.39 1.65 0.58
CA ILE A 24 -4.11 0.29 1.01
C ILE A 24 -5.00 -0.02 2.21
N CYS A 25 -5.86 -1.02 2.05
CA CYS A 25 -6.70 -1.51 3.13
C CYS A 25 -6.14 -2.84 3.58
N ALA A 26 -5.68 -2.93 4.83
CA ALA A 26 -5.05 -4.12 5.35
C ALA A 26 -5.20 -4.21 6.87
N HIS A 27 -4.83 -5.35 7.45
CA HIS A 27 -4.87 -5.56 8.89
C HIS A 27 -3.97 -4.54 9.60
N ALA A 28 -4.38 -4.13 10.80
CA ALA A 28 -3.64 -3.12 11.58
C ALA A 28 -2.17 -3.46 11.77
N ASP A 29 -1.85 -4.73 12.04
CA ASP A 29 -0.46 -5.17 12.24
C ASP A 29 0.38 -4.97 10.99
N VAL A 30 -0.21 -5.21 9.82
CA VAL A 30 0.46 -5.02 8.53
C VAL A 30 0.63 -3.55 8.24
N LEU A 31 -0.40 -2.75 8.51
CA LEU A 31 -0.35 -1.31 8.32
C LEU A 31 0.70 -0.66 9.22
N ALA A 32 0.86 -1.15 10.45
CA ALA A 32 1.88 -0.62 11.35
C ALA A 32 3.29 -0.71 10.74
N ILE A 33 3.56 -1.80 10.02
CA ILE A 33 4.83 -1.98 9.32
C ILE A 33 4.95 -1.02 8.14
N LEU A 34 3.87 -0.91 7.35
CA LEU A 34 3.87 -0.06 6.14
C LEU A 34 3.88 1.42 6.47
N LYS A 35 3.29 1.81 7.61
CA LYS A 35 3.24 3.20 8.04
C LYS A 35 4.53 3.69 8.66
N GLU A 36 5.51 2.84 8.86
CA GLU A 36 6.81 3.28 9.37
C GLU A 36 7.30 4.44 8.49
N LYS A 37 7.64 5.57 9.13
CA LYS A 37 7.91 6.83 8.44
C LYS A 37 8.90 6.68 7.29
N LYS A 38 10.06 6.08 7.56
CA LYS A 38 11.10 5.92 6.53
C LYS A 38 10.64 5.06 5.37
N ARG A 39 9.93 3.99 5.67
CA ARG A 39 9.41 3.07 4.64
C ARG A 39 8.35 3.75 3.80
N ARG A 40 7.41 4.41 4.44
CA ARG A 40 6.33 5.12 3.76
C ARG A 40 6.89 6.22 2.85
N GLU A 41 7.77 7.05 3.37
CA GLU A 41 8.37 8.12 2.59
C GLU A 41 9.17 7.59 1.41
N GLY A 42 9.93 6.52 1.62
CA GLY A 42 10.67 5.87 0.56
C GLY A 42 9.78 5.35 -0.55
N LEU A 43 8.67 4.70 -0.18
CA LEU A 43 7.72 4.19 -1.15
C LEU A 43 7.01 5.31 -1.92
N GLU A 44 6.56 6.35 -1.22
CA GLU A 44 5.90 7.48 -1.87
C GLU A 44 6.83 8.18 -2.85
N ARG A 45 8.09 8.31 -2.51
CA ARG A 45 9.10 8.89 -3.38
C ARG A 45 9.38 8.00 -4.59
N GLU A 46 9.53 6.70 -4.37
CA GLU A 46 9.80 5.73 -5.43
C GLU A 46 8.66 5.68 -6.44
N LEU A 47 7.43 5.66 -5.95
CA LEU A 47 6.25 5.52 -6.77
C LEU A 47 5.73 6.86 -7.32
N ALA A 48 6.20 7.97 -6.77
CA ALA A 48 5.69 9.32 -7.07
C ALA A 48 4.18 9.41 -6.86
N ARG A 49 3.70 8.77 -5.79
CA ARG A 49 2.27 8.72 -5.43
C ARG A 49 2.11 8.92 -3.94
N THR A 50 1.00 9.50 -3.52
CA THR A 50 0.63 9.55 -2.10
C THR A 50 -0.05 8.23 -1.74
N LEU A 51 0.34 7.68 -0.59
CA LEU A 51 -0.24 6.43 -0.09
C LEU A 51 -1.15 6.73 1.08
N TYR A 52 -2.37 6.20 1.01
CA TYR A 52 -3.34 6.27 2.09
C TYR A 52 -3.51 4.87 2.67
N PHE A 53 -3.76 4.81 3.96
CA PHE A 53 -3.90 3.53 4.66
C PHE A 53 -5.21 3.48 5.39
N GLU A 54 -5.93 2.36 5.27
CA GLU A 54 -7.16 2.12 5.97
C GLU A 54 -7.12 0.76 6.63
N GLU A 55 -7.53 0.69 7.89
CA GLU A 55 -7.54 -0.56 8.63
C GLU A 55 -8.68 -1.45 8.16
N SER A 56 -8.35 -2.68 7.80
CA SER A 56 -9.34 -3.69 7.44
C SER A 56 -10.00 -4.26 8.69
N THR A 57 -11.31 -4.46 8.65
CA THR A 57 -12.05 -5.15 9.70
C THR A 57 -12.03 -6.68 9.53
N HIS A 58 -11.44 -7.17 8.44
CA HIS A 58 -11.36 -8.59 8.18
C HIS A 58 -10.42 -9.27 9.20
N PRO A 59 -10.82 -10.42 9.79
CA PRO A 59 -9.99 -11.08 10.81
C PRO A 59 -8.71 -11.70 10.27
N ASN A 60 -8.65 -12.01 8.98
CA ASN A 60 -7.48 -12.62 8.38
C ASN A 60 -6.44 -11.56 8.01
N ARG A 61 -5.24 -11.67 8.59
CA ARG A 61 -4.13 -10.72 8.34
C ARG A 61 -3.63 -10.76 6.90
N GLU A 62 -3.86 -11.84 6.18
CA GLU A 62 -3.39 -11.99 4.81
C GLU A 62 -4.30 -11.31 3.79
N VAL A 63 -5.48 -10.88 4.21
CA VAL A 63 -6.40 -10.19 3.32
C VAL A 63 -6.05 -8.72 3.23
N TYR A 64 -5.83 -8.23 2.03
CA TYR A 64 -5.59 -6.82 1.78
C TYR A 64 -6.16 -6.41 0.42
N SER A 65 -6.36 -5.11 0.23
CA SER A 65 -6.74 -4.58 -1.06
C SER A 65 -6.01 -3.26 -1.32
N ILE A 66 -5.82 -2.96 -2.59
CA ILE A 66 -5.19 -1.73 -3.04
C ILE A 66 -6.13 -1.09 -4.05
N LEU A 67 -6.53 0.15 -3.77
CA LEU A 67 -7.47 0.90 -4.59
C LEU A 67 -6.80 2.14 -5.14
N SER A 68 -7.14 2.49 -6.38
CA SER A 68 -6.71 3.74 -6.98
C SER A 68 -7.69 4.85 -6.61
N LYS A 69 -7.16 5.99 -6.19
CA LYS A 69 -7.94 7.18 -5.86
C LYS A 69 -7.84 8.23 -6.97
N ALA A 70 -7.78 7.78 -8.16
CA ALA A 70 -7.71 8.68 -9.32
C ALA A 70 -9.00 9.45 -9.52
#